data_557dadf6ffb3cea43b598d6fb71ef431
#
_entry.id   557dadf6ffb3cea43b598d6fb71ef431
#
_cell.length_a   1.000
_cell.length_b   1.000
_cell.length_c   1.000
_cell.angle_alpha   90.00
_cell.angle_beta   90.00
_cell.angle_gamma   90.00
#
_symmetry.space_group_name_H-M   'P 1'
#
loop_
_entity.id
_entity.type
_entity.pdbx_description
1 polymer ?
#
loop_
_entity_poly.entity_id
_entity_poly.type
_entity_poly.pdbx_seq_one_letter_code
_entity_poly.pdbx_strand_id
1 'polypeptide(L)'
;MASYPIFTAEVASTANELLLMDYLIKNAKNDDEKLYLLNKQIDNIMGTIYTQVMFSEFEQTVHDMVEKGEPLSADVLNNLWLSLIKKYNGDAFTVDENSKYGWSRIPHFYMNFYVYKYATSMSASFELVNNILEKKDVAVDKYLEFLAAGGSDYPVEILKKAGVDMNS
;
A
#
# COMPACT_ATOMS: atom_id res chain seq x y z
N MET A 1 -10.01 25.24 -4.24
CA MET A 1 -9.94 23.76 -4.19
C MET A 1 -9.40 23.38 -2.82
N ALA A 2 -10.12 22.55 -2.07
CA ALA A 2 -9.59 22.05 -0.81
C ALA A 2 -8.44 21.06 -1.12
N SER A 3 -7.23 21.40 -0.67
CA SER A 3 -6.08 20.52 -0.74
C SER A 3 -6.22 19.47 0.37
N TYR A 4 -6.23 18.19 0.04
CA TYR A 4 -6.19 17.08 1.00
C TYR A 4 -4.90 16.27 0.83
N PRO A 5 -4.40 15.66 1.91
CA PRO A 5 -3.18 14.84 1.85
C PRO A 5 -3.34 13.66 0.91
N ILE A 6 -2.26 13.30 0.20
CA ILE A 6 -2.25 12.17 -0.72
C ILE A 6 -2.69 10.85 -0.04
N PHE A 7 -2.35 10.66 1.23
CA PHE A 7 -2.78 9.52 2.03
C PHE A 7 -4.30 9.34 2.03
N THR A 8 -5.08 10.43 2.24
CA THR A 8 -6.55 10.38 2.22
C THR A 8 -7.08 10.03 0.83
N ALA A 9 -6.44 10.56 -0.23
CA ALA A 9 -6.80 10.24 -1.62
C ALA A 9 -6.56 8.76 -1.94
N GLU A 10 -5.42 8.23 -1.52
CA GLU A 10 -5.06 6.83 -1.73
C GLU A 10 -6.02 5.88 -0.99
N VAL A 11 -6.45 6.21 0.24
CA VAL A 11 -7.48 5.45 0.94
C VAL A 11 -8.80 5.44 0.17
N ALA A 12 -9.24 6.61 -0.32
CA ALA A 12 -10.48 6.71 -1.08
C ALA A 12 -10.45 5.90 -2.39
N SER A 13 -9.37 6.03 -3.18
CA SER A 13 -9.23 5.31 -4.45
C SER A 13 -9.15 3.80 -4.23
N THR A 14 -8.31 3.35 -3.30
CA THR A 14 -8.13 1.93 -2.99
C THR A 14 -9.40 1.30 -2.42
N ALA A 15 -10.17 2.00 -1.58
CA ALA A 15 -11.44 1.48 -1.07
C ALA A 15 -12.44 1.27 -2.22
N ASN A 16 -12.54 2.21 -3.17
CA ASN A 16 -13.39 2.04 -4.35
C ASN A 16 -12.94 0.87 -5.25
N GLU A 17 -11.63 0.70 -5.43
CA GLU A 17 -11.09 -0.45 -6.19
C GLU A 17 -11.42 -1.79 -5.51
N LEU A 18 -11.30 -1.88 -4.18
CA LEU A 18 -11.64 -3.08 -3.42
C LEU A 18 -13.13 -3.40 -3.50
N LEU A 19 -14.02 -2.40 -3.37
CA LEU A 19 -15.46 -2.59 -3.55
C LEU A 19 -15.81 -3.06 -4.95
N LEU A 20 -15.18 -2.48 -5.98
CA LEU A 20 -15.37 -2.91 -7.36
C LEU A 20 -14.88 -4.35 -7.57
N MET A 21 -13.73 -4.70 -7.00
CA MET A 21 -13.16 -6.05 -7.12
C MET A 21 -14.06 -7.09 -6.44
N ASP A 22 -14.57 -6.80 -5.24
CA ASP A 22 -15.55 -7.67 -4.55
C ASP A 22 -16.82 -7.90 -5.41
N TYR A 23 -17.34 -6.82 -5.99
CA TYR A 23 -18.49 -6.90 -6.89
C TYR A 23 -18.19 -7.76 -8.13
N LEU A 24 -17.06 -7.56 -8.78
CA LEU A 24 -16.69 -8.31 -9.98
C LEU A 24 -16.48 -9.80 -9.68
N ILE A 25 -15.81 -10.14 -8.56
CA ILE A 25 -15.60 -11.53 -8.14
C ILE A 25 -16.93 -12.22 -7.86
N LYS A 26 -17.87 -11.54 -7.19
CA LYS A 26 -19.21 -12.08 -6.88
C LYS A 26 -20.09 -12.29 -8.13
N ASN A 27 -19.86 -11.51 -9.18
CA ASN A 27 -20.61 -11.54 -10.43
C ASN A 27 -19.82 -12.13 -11.61
N ALA A 28 -18.73 -12.84 -11.35
CA ALA A 28 -17.94 -13.48 -12.39
C ALA A 28 -18.77 -14.51 -13.16
N LYS A 29 -18.68 -14.51 -14.50
CA LYS A 29 -19.53 -15.33 -15.39
C LYS A 29 -19.18 -16.82 -15.36
N ASN A 30 -17.95 -17.14 -15.00
CA ASN A 30 -17.42 -18.49 -14.93
C ASN A 30 -16.18 -18.54 -14.02
N ASP A 31 -15.69 -19.75 -13.77
CA ASP A 31 -14.54 -19.98 -12.87
C ASP A 31 -13.23 -19.40 -13.42
N ASP A 32 -13.04 -19.34 -14.73
CA ASP A 32 -11.84 -18.77 -15.36
C ASP A 32 -11.78 -17.24 -15.13
N GLU A 33 -12.90 -16.55 -15.30
CA GLU A 33 -13.01 -15.12 -15.00
C GLU A 33 -12.80 -14.85 -13.52
N LYS A 34 -13.39 -15.67 -12.65
CA LYS A 34 -13.21 -15.57 -11.20
C LYS A 34 -11.76 -15.77 -10.79
N LEU A 35 -11.10 -16.79 -11.34
CA LEU A 35 -9.68 -17.07 -11.08
C LEU A 35 -8.78 -15.92 -11.54
N TYR A 36 -9.05 -15.35 -12.72
CA TYR A 36 -8.35 -14.17 -13.21
C TYR A 36 -8.47 -12.97 -12.25
N LEU A 37 -9.68 -12.68 -11.77
CA LEU A 37 -9.94 -11.58 -10.84
C LEU A 37 -9.26 -11.79 -9.48
N LEU A 38 -9.27 -13.02 -8.96
CA LEU A 38 -8.58 -13.37 -7.73
C LEU A 38 -7.07 -13.22 -7.85
N ASN A 39 -6.48 -13.68 -8.95
CA ASN A 39 -5.06 -13.49 -9.22
C ASN A 39 -4.71 -12.00 -9.31
N LYS A 40 -5.52 -11.21 -10.00
CA LYS A 40 -5.34 -9.76 -10.08
C LYS A 40 -5.40 -9.09 -8.71
N GLN A 41 -6.28 -9.55 -7.81
CA GLN A 41 -6.34 -9.04 -6.44
C GLN A 41 -5.08 -9.40 -5.64
N ILE A 42 -4.58 -10.62 -5.78
CA ILE A 42 -3.32 -11.05 -5.16
C ILE A 42 -2.15 -10.19 -5.67
N ASP A 43 -2.04 -10.00 -6.98
CA ASP A 43 -0.99 -9.17 -7.58
C ASP A 43 -1.05 -7.72 -7.06
N ASN A 44 -2.25 -7.17 -6.91
CA ASN A 44 -2.44 -5.84 -6.34
C ASN A 44 -1.97 -5.76 -4.88
N ILE A 45 -2.29 -6.74 -4.04
CA ILE A 45 -1.83 -6.82 -2.65
C ILE A 45 -0.30 -6.95 -2.61
N MET A 46 0.28 -7.82 -3.43
CA MET A 46 1.73 -8.00 -3.51
C MET A 46 2.44 -6.72 -3.95
N GLY A 47 1.91 -6.02 -4.95
CA GLY A 47 2.48 -4.76 -5.45
C GLY A 47 2.33 -3.58 -4.48
N THR A 48 1.18 -3.49 -3.80
CA THR A 48 0.82 -2.32 -2.98
C THR A 48 1.22 -2.48 -1.52
N ILE A 49 1.23 -3.70 -0.97
CA ILE A 49 1.67 -3.93 0.42
C ILE A 49 3.10 -4.46 0.44
N TYR A 50 3.32 -5.68 -0.02
CA TYR A 50 4.62 -6.35 0.14
C TYR A 50 5.76 -5.59 -0.52
N THR A 51 5.59 -5.18 -1.77
CA THR A 51 6.61 -4.42 -2.51
C THR A 51 6.86 -3.05 -1.88
N GLN A 52 5.81 -2.34 -1.46
CA GLN A 52 5.96 -1.01 -0.89
C GLN A 52 6.53 -1.05 0.54
N VAL A 53 6.22 -2.07 1.33
CA VAL A 53 6.86 -2.30 2.63
C VAL A 53 8.34 -2.64 2.45
N MET A 54 8.69 -3.46 1.46
CA MET A 54 10.10 -3.72 1.11
C MET A 54 10.84 -2.44 0.71
N PHE A 55 10.22 -1.57 -0.08
CA PHE A 55 10.78 -0.26 -0.44
C PHE A 55 10.95 0.64 0.78
N SER A 56 9.97 0.65 1.68
CA SER A 56 10.03 1.42 2.91
C SER A 56 11.14 0.93 3.85
N GLU A 57 11.35 -0.38 3.96
CA GLU A 57 12.44 -0.95 4.75
C GLU A 57 13.80 -0.60 4.13
N PHE A 58 13.92 -0.62 2.81
CA PHE A 58 15.13 -0.15 2.12
C PHE A 58 15.40 1.33 2.42
N GLU A 59 14.41 2.19 2.24
CA GLU A 59 14.53 3.63 2.48
C GLU A 59 14.91 3.92 3.93
N GLN A 60 14.22 3.33 4.90
CA GLN A 60 14.52 3.48 6.32
C GLN A 60 15.95 3.03 6.65
N THR A 61 16.36 1.86 6.15
CA THR A 61 17.71 1.34 6.41
C THR A 61 18.79 2.26 5.85
N VAL A 62 18.60 2.80 4.64
CA VAL A 62 19.54 3.74 4.02
C VAL A 62 19.64 5.03 4.83
N HIS A 63 18.52 5.59 5.29
CA HIS A 63 18.50 6.77 6.14
C HIS A 63 19.20 6.51 7.49
N ASP A 64 18.92 5.39 8.14
CA ASP A 64 19.56 4.98 9.40
C ASP A 64 21.09 4.86 9.28
N MET A 65 21.58 4.32 8.14
CA MET A 65 23.01 4.23 7.86
C MET A 65 23.64 5.62 7.76
N VAL A 66 23.00 6.55 7.05
CA VAL A 66 23.49 7.94 6.93
C VAL A 66 23.52 8.63 8.28
N GLU A 67 22.48 8.49 9.09
CA GLU A 67 22.44 9.09 10.44
C GLU A 67 23.53 8.55 11.37
N LYS A 68 23.93 7.29 11.19
CA LYS A 68 25.05 6.66 11.91
C LYS A 68 26.42 7.03 11.35
N GLY A 69 26.48 7.79 10.26
CA GLY A 69 27.73 8.16 9.56
C GLY A 69 28.34 7.02 8.75
N GLU A 70 27.56 5.99 8.41
CA GLU A 70 28.02 4.87 7.59
C GLU A 70 28.09 5.29 6.11
N PRO A 71 29.17 4.90 5.38
CA PRO A 71 29.29 5.29 3.98
C PRO A 71 28.31 4.53 3.09
N LEU A 72 27.61 5.24 2.20
CA LEU A 72 26.81 4.64 1.15
C LEU A 72 27.62 4.50 -0.13
N SER A 73 27.75 3.27 -0.63
CA SER A 73 28.28 2.98 -1.96
C SER A 73 27.22 2.23 -2.79
N ALA A 74 27.42 2.19 -4.11
CA ALA A 74 26.56 1.41 -4.98
C ALA A 74 26.50 -0.07 -4.57
N ASP A 75 27.62 -0.65 -4.13
CA ASP A 75 27.66 -2.04 -3.69
C ASP A 75 26.88 -2.27 -2.39
N VAL A 76 26.94 -1.35 -1.44
CA VAL A 76 26.14 -1.40 -0.20
C VAL A 76 24.66 -1.39 -0.55
N LEU A 77 24.22 -0.45 -1.39
CA LEU A 77 22.81 -0.34 -1.81
C LEU A 77 22.34 -1.56 -2.62
N ASN A 78 23.17 -2.06 -3.53
CA ASN A 78 22.87 -3.26 -4.32
C ASN A 78 22.71 -4.51 -3.43
N ASN A 79 23.60 -4.70 -2.46
CA ASN A 79 23.54 -5.84 -1.54
C ASN A 79 22.34 -5.76 -0.60
N LEU A 80 22.06 -4.58 -0.06
CA LEU A 80 20.88 -4.36 0.77
C LEU A 80 19.60 -4.66 -0.02
N TRP A 81 19.48 -4.09 -1.23
CA TRP A 81 18.32 -4.32 -2.09
C TRP A 81 18.12 -5.79 -2.43
N LEU A 82 19.17 -6.48 -2.83
CA LEU A 82 19.11 -7.92 -3.13
C LEU A 82 18.70 -8.76 -1.93
N SER A 83 19.18 -8.42 -0.73
CA SER A 83 18.82 -9.10 0.51
C SER A 83 17.33 -8.94 0.83
N LEU A 84 16.77 -7.74 0.61
CA LEU A 84 15.35 -7.47 0.80
C LEU A 84 14.48 -8.21 -0.23
N ILE A 85 14.89 -8.23 -1.52
CA ILE A 85 14.18 -9.04 -2.52
C ILE A 85 14.09 -10.50 -2.06
N LYS A 86 15.18 -11.10 -1.61
CA LYS A 86 15.20 -12.48 -1.10
C LYS A 86 14.30 -12.65 0.13
N LYS A 87 14.39 -11.73 1.09
CA LYS A 87 13.56 -11.73 2.32
C LYS A 87 12.06 -11.72 2.01
N TYR A 88 11.62 -10.86 1.11
CA TYR A 88 10.19 -10.66 0.84
C TYR A 88 9.59 -11.67 -0.13
N ASN A 89 10.39 -12.31 -0.99
CA ASN A 89 9.90 -13.31 -1.94
C ASN A 89 10.09 -14.76 -1.47
N GLY A 90 10.95 -14.99 -0.46
CA GLY A 90 11.22 -16.31 0.09
C GLY A 90 12.07 -17.22 -0.81
N ASP A 91 12.37 -18.42 -0.31
CA ASP A 91 13.34 -19.34 -0.92
C ASP A 91 12.86 -19.97 -2.23
N ALA A 92 11.55 -20.00 -2.47
CA ALA A 92 10.98 -20.56 -3.70
C ALA A 92 11.18 -19.63 -4.92
N PHE A 93 11.56 -18.38 -4.69
CA PHE A 93 11.75 -17.38 -5.73
C PHE A 93 13.19 -17.34 -6.21
N THR A 94 13.40 -17.56 -7.52
CA THR A 94 14.72 -17.42 -8.13
C THR A 94 15.00 -15.95 -8.44
N VAL A 95 15.97 -15.35 -7.74
CA VAL A 95 16.36 -13.95 -7.92
C VAL A 95 17.44 -13.86 -8.98
N ASP A 96 17.20 -13.06 -10.03
CA ASP A 96 18.24 -12.68 -11.00
C ASP A 96 19.24 -11.72 -10.34
N GLU A 97 20.52 -11.95 -10.57
CA GLU A 97 21.61 -11.11 -10.02
C GLU A 97 21.52 -9.63 -10.42
N ASN A 98 20.97 -9.33 -11.60
CA ASN A 98 20.77 -7.96 -12.05
C ASN A 98 19.61 -7.25 -11.31
N SER A 99 18.76 -7.99 -10.61
CA SER A 99 17.70 -7.42 -9.76
C SER A 99 18.26 -6.49 -8.68
N LYS A 100 19.55 -6.65 -8.29
CA LYS A 100 20.23 -5.78 -7.33
C LYS A 100 20.25 -4.29 -7.69
N TYR A 101 20.10 -3.97 -8.98
CA TYR A 101 20.07 -2.58 -9.45
C TYR A 101 18.64 -1.96 -9.42
N GLY A 102 17.63 -2.73 -9.01
CA GLY A 102 16.22 -2.30 -9.07
C GLY A 102 15.93 -1.01 -8.30
N TRP A 103 16.57 -0.78 -7.16
CA TRP A 103 16.40 0.42 -6.35
C TRP A 103 16.66 1.72 -7.12
N SER A 104 17.64 1.71 -8.04
CA SER A 104 18.05 2.91 -8.79
C SER A 104 17.00 3.44 -9.78
N ARG A 105 15.96 2.65 -10.07
CA ARG A 105 14.89 3.00 -11.01
C ARG A 105 13.62 3.53 -10.32
N ILE A 106 13.61 3.59 -8.99
CA ILE A 106 12.42 3.94 -8.21
C ILE A 106 12.43 5.44 -7.92
N PRO A 107 11.63 6.25 -8.65
CA PRO A 107 11.63 7.70 -8.49
C PRO A 107 11.08 8.14 -7.12
N HIS A 108 10.29 7.28 -6.46
CA HIS A 108 9.72 7.58 -5.15
C HIS A 108 10.76 7.80 -4.05
N PHE A 109 11.98 7.23 -4.17
CA PHE A 109 13.06 7.46 -3.22
C PHE A 109 13.62 8.89 -3.24
N TYR A 110 13.27 9.70 -4.25
CA TYR A 110 13.54 11.15 -4.25
C TYR A 110 12.49 11.97 -3.49
N MET A 111 11.44 11.31 -2.96
CA MET A 111 10.38 11.90 -2.17
C MET A 111 10.37 11.25 -0.78
N ASN A 112 11.18 11.78 0.15
CA ASN A 112 11.44 11.17 1.46
C ASN A 112 10.19 10.59 2.12
N PHE A 113 10.28 9.32 2.47
CA PHE A 113 9.24 8.56 3.19
C PHE A 113 7.87 8.64 2.50
N TYR A 114 7.86 8.43 1.19
CA TYR A 114 6.62 8.44 0.42
C TYR A 114 5.95 7.05 0.38
N VAL A 115 6.76 5.99 0.18
CA VAL A 115 6.26 4.66 -0.22
C VAL A 115 5.46 3.93 0.85
N TYR A 116 5.71 4.17 2.14
CA TYR A 116 4.95 3.53 3.23
C TYR A 116 3.45 3.88 3.17
N LYS A 117 3.10 4.99 2.57
CA LYS A 117 1.72 5.47 2.44
C LYS A 117 0.83 4.51 1.66
N TYR A 118 1.39 3.79 0.71
CA TYR A 118 0.64 2.81 -0.07
C TYR A 118 0.14 1.65 0.80
N ALA A 119 1.02 1.03 1.58
CA ALA A 119 0.65 -0.09 2.45
C ALA A 119 -0.30 0.36 3.57
N THR A 120 -0.04 1.50 4.20
CA THR A 120 -0.92 2.04 5.26
C THR A 120 -2.29 2.44 4.72
N SER A 121 -2.36 3.07 3.53
CA SER A 121 -3.62 3.43 2.89
C SER A 121 -4.42 2.18 2.51
N MET A 122 -3.77 1.17 1.95
CA MET A 122 -4.45 -0.08 1.60
C MET A 122 -4.98 -0.81 2.82
N SER A 123 -4.24 -0.84 3.93
CA SER A 123 -4.70 -1.42 5.18
C SER A 123 -5.96 -0.71 5.71
N ALA A 124 -5.96 0.63 5.72
CA ALA A 124 -7.14 1.42 6.09
C ALA A 124 -8.34 1.16 5.16
N SER A 125 -8.07 1.02 3.87
CA SER A 125 -9.11 0.75 2.86
C SER A 125 -9.74 -0.62 3.05
N PHE A 126 -8.97 -1.65 3.39
CA PHE A 126 -9.51 -2.97 3.72
C PHE A 126 -10.48 -2.92 4.90
N GLU A 127 -10.12 -2.20 5.98
CA GLU A 127 -10.99 -2.07 7.14
C GLU A 127 -12.28 -1.30 6.80
N LEU A 128 -12.19 -0.21 6.02
CA LEU A 128 -13.36 0.52 5.53
C LEU A 128 -14.29 -0.39 4.72
N VAL A 129 -13.73 -1.13 3.77
CA VAL A 129 -14.50 -2.02 2.89
C VAL A 129 -15.12 -3.17 3.67
N ASN A 130 -14.39 -3.79 4.59
CA ASN A 130 -14.94 -4.83 5.46
C ASN A 130 -16.13 -4.31 6.28
N ASN A 131 -16.00 -3.11 6.85
CA ASN A 131 -17.09 -2.48 7.59
C ASN A 131 -18.33 -2.23 6.70
N ILE A 132 -18.13 -1.80 5.45
CA ILE A 132 -19.24 -1.60 4.49
C ILE A 132 -19.90 -2.93 4.15
N LEU A 133 -19.14 -3.98 3.86
CA LEU A 133 -19.67 -5.28 3.46
C LEU A 133 -20.38 -6.01 4.60
N GLU A 134 -19.93 -5.83 5.85
CA GLU A 134 -20.49 -6.49 7.02
C GLU A 134 -21.63 -5.69 7.67
N LYS A 135 -21.46 -4.38 7.89
CA LYS A 135 -22.30 -3.51 8.72
C LYS A 135 -23.25 -2.62 7.90
N LYS A 136 -23.16 -2.68 6.57
CA LYS A 136 -24.01 -2.00 5.57
C LYS A 136 -24.31 -0.51 5.85
N ASP A 137 -25.55 -0.15 6.17
CA ASP A 137 -26.05 1.22 6.08
C ASP A 137 -25.22 2.25 6.87
N VAL A 138 -24.93 2.02 8.14
CA VAL A 138 -24.15 2.97 8.98
C VAL A 138 -22.71 3.13 8.49
N ALA A 139 -22.09 2.05 7.97
CA ALA A 139 -20.73 2.10 7.47
C ALA A 139 -20.66 2.80 6.11
N VAL A 140 -21.69 2.66 5.28
CA VAL A 140 -21.81 3.39 4.01
C VAL A 140 -21.92 4.89 4.27
N ASP A 141 -22.80 5.31 5.20
CA ASP A 141 -22.93 6.74 5.54
C ASP A 141 -21.61 7.33 6.03
N LYS A 142 -20.92 6.63 6.91
CA LYS A 142 -19.57 7.05 7.39
C LYS A 142 -18.54 7.12 6.28
N TYR A 143 -18.59 6.20 5.33
CA TYR A 143 -17.69 6.23 4.18
C TYR A 143 -18.00 7.41 3.26
N LEU A 144 -19.26 7.73 3.02
CA LEU A 144 -19.66 8.91 2.25
C LEU A 144 -19.25 10.22 2.96
N GLU A 145 -19.37 10.28 4.30
CA GLU A 145 -18.85 11.38 5.10
C GLU A 145 -17.32 11.52 4.98
N PHE A 146 -16.58 10.39 4.99
CA PHE A 146 -15.14 10.38 4.74
C PHE A 146 -14.80 10.97 3.36
N LEU A 147 -15.49 10.56 2.31
CA LEU A 147 -15.28 11.09 0.95
C LEU A 147 -15.59 12.58 0.87
N ALA A 148 -16.59 13.06 1.60
CA ALA A 148 -16.99 14.47 1.65
C ALA A 148 -16.07 15.34 2.52
N ALA A 149 -15.33 14.75 3.46
CA ALA A 149 -14.52 15.45 4.43
C ALA A 149 -13.34 16.21 3.79
N GLY A 150 -12.78 15.72 2.68
CA GLY A 150 -11.64 16.35 2.02
C GLY A 150 -10.45 16.57 2.96
N GLY A 151 -10.06 17.82 3.16
CA GLY A 151 -8.97 18.24 4.07
C GLY A 151 -9.48 18.98 5.31
N SER A 152 -10.67 18.66 5.83
CA SER A 152 -11.30 19.35 6.96
C SER A 152 -10.63 19.07 8.32
N ASP A 153 -9.84 18.00 8.43
CA ASP A 153 -9.17 17.56 9.65
C ASP A 153 -7.90 16.77 9.31
N TYR A 154 -7.16 16.33 10.31
CA TYR A 154 -6.03 15.41 10.10
C TYR A 154 -6.51 14.07 9.53
N PRO A 155 -5.77 13.46 8.58
CA PRO A 155 -6.17 12.21 7.92
C PRO A 155 -6.56 11.09 8.89
N VAL A 156 -5.80 10.92 9.97
CA VAL A 156 -6.06 9.89 10.99
C VAL A 156 -7.38 10.14 11.72
N GLU A 157 -7.70 11.40 12.01
CA GLU A 157 -8.97 11.77 12.66
C GLU A 157 -10.16 11.59 11.73
N ILE A 158 -9.99 11.89 10.44
CA ILE A 158 -11.03 11.66 9.42
C ILE A 158 -11.31 10.15 9.30
N LEU A 159 -10.26 9.32 9.25
CA LEU A 159 -10.40 7.86 9.21
C LEU A 159 -11.04 7.30 10.48
N LYS A 160 -10.68 7.83 11.64
CA LYS A 160 -11.26 7.41 12.92
C LYS A 160 -12.78 7.67 12.96
N LYS A 161 -13.23 8.82 12.45
CA LYS A 161 -14.67 9.12 12.29
C LYS A 161 -15.34 8.14 11.34
N ALA A 162 -14.65 7.68 10.30
CA ALA A 162 -15.11 6.66 9.38
C ALA A 162 -15.10 5.23 9.97
N GLY A 163 -14.55 5.05 11.16
CA GLY A 163 -14.53 3.77 11.88
C GLY A 163 -13.22 2.99 11.73
N VAL A 164 -12.15 3.63 11.26
CA VAL A 164 -10.81 3.03 11.15
C VAL A 164 -9.85 3.75 12.10
N ASP A 165 -9.35 3.03 13.11
CA ASP A 165 -8.35 3.56 14.03
C ASP A 165 -6.96 3.07 13.63
N MET A 166 -6.13 3.99 13.12
CA MET A 166 -4.76 3.69 12.69
C MET A 166 -3.77 3.55 13.86
N ASN A 167 -4.22 3.69 15.11
CA ASN A 167 -3.39 3.55 16.32
C ASN A 167 -3.59 2.20 17.02
N SER A 168 -4.44 1.34 16.49
CA SER A 168 -4.76 0.01 17.07
C SER A 168 -3.88 -1.09 16.50
#